data_4c18d7f68a8f5ecad9b9c4b381230488
#
_entry.id   4c18d7f68a8f5ecad9b9c4b381230488
#
_cell.length_a   1.000
_cell.length_b   1.000
_cell.length_c   1.000
_cell.angle_alpha   90.00
_cell.angle_beta   90.00
_cell.angle_gamma   90.00
#
_symmetry.space_group_name_H-M   'P 1'
#
loop_
_entity.id
_entity.type
_entity.pdbx_description
1 polymer ?
#
loop_
_entity_poly.entity_id
_entity_poly.type
_entity_poly.pdbx_seq_one_letter_code
_entity_poly.pdbx_strand_id
1 'polypeptide(L)'
;KCRMAGFRPDATVLVATVRALKYNGGVAKADLAGENLEALKKGIVNLEKHIENLHEFGMPVVVAINRFPTDTDAELKFVEDFCRERNVEFALSEVHGKGGEGGRQLAETLLRVLDEGKANFRFVQEDGQSLKEKIEAVAKKIYGASKVSFSPKATKELQKYEELGFGGFPVCMAKTQYSLSDDPKKLGRPRDFELTVRDVNVSAGAGFVVVLTGDIMTLPGLPKRPAAVDIDLVDGKIVGLF
;
A
#
# COMPACT_ATOMS: atom_id res chain seq x y z
N LYS A 1 3.84 12.80 -6.82
CA LYS A 1 2.88 13.71 -7.50
C LYS A 1 2.26 14.69 -6.51
N CYS A 2 1.64 14.22 -5.42
CA CYS A 2 1.04 15.10 -4.40
C CYS A 2 2.04 16.13 -3.84
N ARG A 3 3.29 15.71 -3.56
CA ARG A 3 4.36 16.60 -3.11
C ARG A 3 4.60 17.74 -4.10
N MET A 4 4.75 17.44 -5.39
CA MET A 4 4.99 18.41 -6.44
C MET A 4 3.79 19.36 -6.67
N ALA A 5 2.57 18.85 -6.43
CA ALA A 5 1.34 19.65 -6.49
C ALA A 5 1.06 20.45 -5.21
N GLY A 6 1.87 20.28 -4.16
CA GLY A 6 1.70 20.98 -2.89
C GLY A 6 0.54 20.44 -2.03
N PHE A 7 -0.03 19.29 -2.35
CA PHE A 7 -1.10 18.70 -1.56
C PHE A 7 -0.59 18.17 -0.23
N ARG A 8 -1.31 18.48 0.84
CA ARG A 8 -1.11 17.95 2.18
C ARG A 8 -2.40 17.31 2.63
N PRO A 9 -2.41 16.00 2.93
CA PRO A 9 -3.60 15.31 3.42
C PRO A 9 -3.89 15.69 4.88
N ASP A 10 -5.16 15.61 5.26
CA ASP A 10 -5.63 15.86 6.63
C ASP A 10 -6.00 14.56 7.36
N ALA A 11 -6.27 13.48 6.63
CA ALA A 11 -6.50 12.15 7.16
C ALA A 11 -6.13 11.09 6.13
N THR A 12 -6.01 9.83 6.56
CA THR A 12 -5.77 8.68 5.69
C THR A 12 -6.76 7.56 5.98
N VAL A 13 -7.40 7.06 4.92
CA VAL A 13 -8.20 5.84 4.98
C VAL A 13 -7.33 4.68 4.48
N LEU A 14 -7.02 3.75 5.39
CA LEU A 14 -6.28 2.52 5.08
C LEU A 14 -7.26 1.39 4.82
N VAL A 15 -7.46 1.06 3.55
CA VAL A 15 -8.34 -0.03 3.16
C VAL A 15 -7.66 -1.38 3.38
N ALA A 16 -8.30 -2.28 4.12
CA ALA A 16 -7.86 -3.63 4.32
C ALA A 16 -9.00 -4.63 4.03
N THR A 17 -8.66 -5.89 3.82
CA THR A 17 -9.62 -6.99 3.69
C THR A 17 -9.18 -8.17 4.55
N VAL A 18 -10.12 -8.87 5.16
CA VAL A 18 -9.86 -10.11 5.90
C VAL A 18 -9.11 -11.12 5.02
N ARG A 19 -9.49 -11.23 3.74
CA ARG A 19 -8.84 -12.10 2.75
C ARG A 19 -7.35 -11.79 2.58
N ALA A 20 -6.99 -10.51 2.43
CA ALA A 20 -5.59 -10.10 2.28
C ALA A 20 -4.79 -10.38 3.55
N LEU A 21 -5.38 -10.17 4.73
CA LEU A 21 -4.72 -10.48 6.01
C LEU A 21 -4.53 -11.98 6.19
N LYS A 22 -5.53 -12.83 5.87
CA LYS A 22 -5.37 -14.29 5.87
C LYS A 22 -4.30 -14.76 4.88
N TYR A 23 -4.23 -14.17 3.69
CA TYR A 23 -3.17 -14.45 2.72
C TYR A 23 -1.78 -14.13 3.30
N ASN A 24 -1.64 -12.96 3.93
CA ASN A 24 -0.41 -12.58 4.64
C ASN A 24 -0.10 -13.50 5.84
N GLY A 25 -1.08 -14.20 6.37
CA GLY A 25 -0.94 -15.24 7.38
C GLY A 25 -0.63 -16.64 6.83
N GLY A 26 -0.50 -16.77 5.50
CA GLY A 26 -0.08 -18.01 4.83
C GLY A 26 -1.20 -18.85 4.23
N VAL A 27 -2.45 -18.37 4.18
CA VAL A 27 -3.55 -19.09 3.52
C VAL A 27 -3.42 -18.99 2.00
N ALA A 28 -3.57 -20.12 1.32
CA ALA A 28 -3.55 -20.14 -0.15
C ALA A 28 -4.75 -19.36 -0.74
N LYS A 29 -4.57 -18.77 -1.92
CA LYS A 29 -5.62 -17.95 -2.55
C LYS A 29 -6.95 -18.68 -2.76
N ALA A 30 -6.92 -19.98 -3.01
CA ALA A 30 -8.09 -20.82 -3.20
C ALA A 30 -8.93 -20.98 -1.91
N ASP A 31 -8.28 -20.87 -0.73
CA ASP A 31 -8.87 -21.20 0.57
C ASP A 31 -9.29 -19.95 1.37
N LEU A 32 -9.14 -18.76 0.81
CA LEU A 32 -9.40 -17.49 1.49
C LEU A 32 -10.88 -17.26 1.86
N ALA A 33 -11.81 -18.01 1.30
CA ALA A 33 -13.23 -17.90 1.61
C ALA A 33 -13.61 -18.51 2.97
N GLY A 34 -12.85 -19.52 3.46
CA GLY A 34 -13.10 -20.15 4.75
C GLY A 34 -12.63 -19.28 5.91
N GLU A 35 -13.33 -19.36 7.06
CA GLU A 35 -12.89 -18.71 8.30
C GLU A 35 -11.53 -19.26 8.73
N ASN A 36 -10.60 -18.37 9.10
CA ASN A 36 -9.30 -18.78 9.64
C ASN A 36 -8.70 -17.69 10.55
N LEU A 37 -9.13 -17.68 11.80
CA LEU A 37 -8.65 -16.73 12.82
C LEU A 37 -7.15 -16.88 13.11
N GLU A 38 -6.60 -18.09 13.06
CA GLU A 38 -5.16 -18.30 13.31
C GLU A 38 -4.30 -17.67 12.21
N ALA A 39 -4.69 -17.83 10.95
CA ALA A 39 -4.02 -17.17 9.86
C ALA A 39 -4.21 -15.62 9.92
N LEU A 40 -5.40 -15.18 10.30
CA LEU A 40 -5.69 -13.75 10.47
C LEU A 40 -4.78 -13.13 11.55
N LYS A 41 -4.62 -13.81 12.71
CA LYS A 41 -3.69 -13.41 13.78
C LYS A 41 -2.23 -13.34 13.30
N LYS A 42 -1.82 -14.28 12.46
CA LYS A 42 -0.46 -14.26 11.87
C LYS A 42 -0.28 -13.14 10.86
N GLY A 43 -1.30 -12.86 10.07
CA GLY A 43 -1.21 -11.88 8.98
C GLY A 43 -1.48 -10.43 9.39
N ILE A 44 -2.09 -10.20 10.56
CA ILE A 44 -2.45 -8.85 11.05
C ILE A 44 -1.24 -7.92 11.19
N VAL A 45 -0.05 -8.46 11.37
CA VAL A 45 1.21 -7.71 11.44
C VAL A 45 1.51 -6.92 10.15
N ASN A 46 0.91 -7.32 9.02
CA ASN A 46 0.98 -6.56 7.79
C ASN A 46 0.18 -5.26 7.90
N LEU A 47 -1.05 -5.33 8.41
CA LEU A 47 -1.87 -4.14 8.71
C LEU A 47 -1.18 -3.23 9.72
N GLU A 48 -0.62 -3.80 10.78
CA GLU A 48 0.15 -3.04 11.79
C GLU A 48 1.26 -2.21 11.15
N LYS A 49 2.07 -2.83 10.27
CA LYS A 49 3.15 -2.11 9.59
C LYS A 49 2.63 -1.00 8.66
N HIS A 50 1.51 -1.20 7.99
CA HIS A 50 0.90 -0.16 7.17
C HIS A 50 0.36 1.01 8.00
N ILE A 51 -0.22 0.76 9.17
CA ILE A 51 -0.62 1.81 10.12
C ILE A 51 0.60 2.61 10.58
N GLU A 52 1.68 1.92 11.01
CA GLU A 52 2.94 2.56 11.39
C GLU A 52 3.49 3.43 10.25
N ASN A 53 3.45 2.93 9.01
CA ASN A 53 3.91 3.68 7.85
C ASN A 53 3.16 5.01 7.66
N LEU A 54 1.85 5.01 7.88
CA LEU A 54 1.05 6.22 7.77
C LEU A 54 1.30 7.18 8.93
N HIS A 55 1.56 6.67 10.12
CA HIS A 55 2.00 7.48 11.26
C HIS A 55 3.39 8.11 11.04
N GLU A 56 4.30 7.45 10.29
CA GLU A 56 5.57 8.07 9.87
C GLU A 56 5.35 9.33 9.01
N PHE A 57 4.28 9.37 8.22
CA PHE A 57 3.86 10.57 7.50
C PHE A 57 3.11 11.59 8.38
N GLY A 58 2.92 11.31 9.68
CA GLY A 58 2.22 12.19 10.60
C GLY A 58 0.69 12.25 10.39
N MET A 59 0.12 11.18 9.85
CA MET A 59 -1.28 11.11 9.48
C MET A 59 -2.14 10.40 10.52
N PRO A 60 -3.31 10.94 10.88
CA PRO A 60 -4.34 10.14 11.52
C PRO A 60 -4.88 9.09 10.53
N VAL A 61 -5.14 7.90 11.04
CA VAL A 61 -5.50 6.72 10.23
C VAL A 61 -6.88 6.20 10.63
N VAL A 62 -7.74 6.00 9.62
CA VAL A 62 -8.96 5.23 9.73
C VAL A 62 -8.77 3.92 8.96
N VAL A 63 -8.81 2.78 9.64
CA VAL A 63 -8.80 1.47 8.99
C VAL A 63 -10.20 1.15 8.50
N ALA A 64 -10.35 1.02 7.19
CA ALA A 64 -11.61 0.62 6.55
C ALA A 64 -11.52 -0.84 6.10
N ILE A 65 -12.29 -1.74 6.73
CA ILE A 65 -12.41 -3.11 6.23
C ILE A 65 -13.44 -3.14 5.10
N ASN A 66 -12.97 -3.42 3.90
CA ASN A 66 -13.84 -3.71 2.76
C ASN A 66 -14.36 -5.14 2.90
N ARG A 67 -15.60 -5.28 3.39
CA ARG A 67 -16.23 -6.55 3.73
C ARG A 67 -16.56 -7.36 2.48
N PHE A 68 -16.19 -8.62 2.51
CA PHE A 68 -16.65 -9.63 1.55
C PHE A 68 -17.77 -10.49 2.16
N PRO A 69 -18.69 -11.06 1.34
CA PRO A 69 -19.78 -11.90 1.84
C PRO A 69 -19.33 -13.13 2.65
N THR A 70 -18.07 -13.56 2.44
CA THR A 70 -17.46 -14.71 3.12
C THR A 70 -16.77 -14.35 4.44
N ASP A 71 -16.63 -13.06 4.76
CA ASP A 71 -16.00 -12.64 6.01
C ASP A 71 -16.91 -12.90 7.18
N THR A 72 -16.43 -13.59 8.22
CA THR A 72 -17.24 -13.92 9.39
C THR A 72 -17.20 -12.78 10.41
N ASP A 73 -18.24 -12.71 11.25
CA ASP A 73 -18.32 -11.71 12.30
C ASP A 73 -17.16 -11.85 13.31
N ALA A 74 -16.66 -13.08 13.55
CA ALA A 74 -15.49 -13.32 14.39
C ALA A 74 -14.21 -12.73 13.80
N GLU A 75 -14.01 -12.88 12.50
CA GLU A 75 -12.86 -12.28 11.80
C GLU A 75 -12.92 -10.75 11.79
N LEU A 76 -14.10 -10.18 11.51
CA LEU A 76 -14.30 -8.74 11.53
C LEU A 76 -14.06 -8.16 12.93
N LYS A 77 -14.63 -8.81 13.95
CA LYS A 77 -14.44 -8.41 15.35
C LYS A 77 -12.97 -8.45 15.77
N PHE A 78 -12.23 -9.46 15.35
CA PHE A 78 -10.80 -9.55 15.65
C PHE A 78 -10.03 -8.33 15.11
N VAL A 79 -10.31 -7.90 13.87
CA VAL A 79 -9.64 -6.73 13.29
C VAL A 79 -10.08 -5.43 13.96
N GLU A 80 -11.35 -5.30 14.30
CA GLU A 80 -11.87 -4.16 15.06
C GLU A 80 -11.19 -4.03 16.43
N ASP A 81 -11.12 -5.13 17.19
CA ASP A 81 -10.46 -5.16 18.50
C ASP A 81 -8.97 -4.84 18.39
N PHE A 82 -8.29 -5.36 17.37
CA PHE A 82 -6.90 -5.03 17.08
C PHE A 82 -6.69 -3.52 16.85
N CYS A 83 -7.56 -2.87 16.08
CA CYS A 83 -7.49 -1.42 15.85
C CYS A 83 -7.75 -0.64 17.15
N ARG A 84 -8.75 -1.04 17.94
CA ARG A 84 -9.10 -0.41 19.21
C ARG A 84 -7.95 -0.47 20.22
N GLU A 85 -7.29 -1.62 20.36
CA GLU A 85 -6.13 -1.81 21.25
C GLU A 85 -4.96 -0.88 20.89
N ARG A 86 -4.89 -0.43 19.63
CA ARG A 86 -3.85 0.47 19.11
C ARG A 86 -4.29 1.93 19.01
N ASN A 87 -5.49 2.24 19.50
CA ASN A 87 -6.10 3.57 19.38
C ASN A 87 -6.17 4.05 17.91
N VAL A 88 -6.49 3.14 16.99
CA VAL A 88 -6.69 3.43 15.57
C VAL A 88 -8.17 3.33 15.26
N GLU A 89 -8.70 4.33 14.57
CA GLU A 89 -10.09 4.36 14.15
C GLU A 89 -10.40 3.23 13.16
N PHE A 90 -11.57 2.62 13.32
CA PHE A 90 -12.03 1.52 12.51
C PHE A 90 -13.41 1.82 11.93
N ALA A 91 -13.63 1.43 10.68
CA ALA A 91 -14.95 1.45 10.06
C ALA A 91 -15.14 0.25 9.12
N LEU A 92 -16.34 -0.31 9.12
CA LEU A 92 -16.73 -1.33 8.17
C LEU A 92 -17.23 -0.66 6.88
N SER A 93 -16.76 -1.12 5.72
CA SER A 93 -17.22 -0.69 4.41
C SER A 93 -17.97 -1.83 3.71
N GLU A 94 -19.23 -1.62 3.43
CA GLU A 94 -20.11 -2.55 2.70
C GLU A 94 -20.64 -1.90 1.40
N VAL A 95 -19.89 -0.95 0.86
CA VAL A 95 -20.30 -0.16 -0.32
C VAL A 95 -20.64 -1.04 -1.52
N HIS A 96 -19.91 -2.15 -1.70
CA HIS A 96 -20.15 -3.09 -2.80
C HIS A 96 -21.57 -3.68 -2.76
N GLY A 97 -22.07 -4.06 -1.58
CA GLY A 97 -23.37 -4.70 -1.43
C GLY A 97 -24.53 -3.73 -1.14
N LYS A 98 -24.24 -2.58 -0.53
CA LYS A 98 -25.26 -1.65 0.00
C LYS A 98 -25.18 -0.25 -0.62
N GLY A 99 -24.31 -0.03 -1.60
CA GLY A 99 -24.10 1.29 -2.19
C GLY A 99 -23.66 2.32 -1.16
N GLY A 100 -24.08 3.57 -1.32
CA GLY A 100 -23.68 4.67 -0.44
C GLY A 100 -24.00 4.45 1.04
N GLU A 101 -25.11 3.78 1.35
CA GLU A 101 -25.49 3.47 2.75
C GLU A 101 -24.44 2.55 3.42
N GLY A 102 -23.84 1.62 2.66
CA GLY A 102 -22.77 0.77 3.16
C GLY A 102 -21.46 1.51 3.48
N GLY A 103 -21.32 2.77 3.08
CA GLY A 103 -20.16 3.64 3.37
C GLY A 103 -20.40 4.67 4.48
N ARG A 104 -21.61 4.75 5.03
CA ARG A 104 -21.98 5.80 5.97
C ARG A 104 -21.12 5.81 7.23
N GLN A 105 -20.92 4.65 7.86
CA GLN A 105 -20.06 4.54 9.05
C GLN A 105 -18.65 5.05 8.78
N LEU A 106 -18.06 4.70 7.63
CA LEU A 106 -16.74 5.18 7.24
C LEU A 106 -16.71 6.69 7.07
N ALA A 107 -17.74 7.27 6.41
CA ALA A 107 -17.85 8.71 6.21
C ALA A 107 -17.97 9.46 7.55
N GLU A 108 -18.82 9.02 8.46
CA GLU A 108 -19.00 9.62 9.78
C GLU A 108 -17.72 9.53 10.63
N THR A 109 -17.02 8.38 10.59
CA THR A 109 -15.74 8.21 11.29
C THR A 109 -14.67 9.14 10.71
N LEU A 110 -14.58 9.25 9.39
CA LEU A 110 -13.62 10.12 8.74
C LEU A 110 -13.87 11.59 9.04
N LEU A 111 -15.12 12.04 9.00
CA LEU A 111 -15.50 13.42 9.35
C LEU A 111 -15.06 13.76 10.78
N ARG A 112 -15.31 12.88 11.74
CA ARG A 112 -14.87 13.07 13.13
C ARG A 112 -13.34 13.20 13.22
N VAL A 113 -12.59 12.35 12.52
CA VAL A 113 -11.11 12.43 12.49
C VAL A 113 -10.60 13.73 11.87
N LEU A 114 -11.28 14.22 10.84
CA LEU A 114 -10.97 15.51 10.21
C LEU A 114 -11.24 16.68 11.17
N ASP A 115 -12.37 16.64 11.89
CA ASP A 115 -12.75 17.70 12.86
C ASP A 115 -11.78 17.76 14.06
N GLU A 116 -11.14 16.64 14.42
CA GLU A 116 -10.11 16.61 15.46
C GLU A 116 -8.83 17.38 15.10
N GLY A 117 -8.54 17.59 13.81
CA GLY A 117 -7.44 18.41 13.33
C GLY A 117 -6.05 17.92 13.73
N LYS A 118 -5.84 16.62 13.91
CA LYS A 118 -4.59 16.03 14.43
C LYS A 118 -3.52 15.77 13.36
N ALA A 119 -3.76 16.08 12.10
CA ALA A 119 -2.81 15.86 11.02
C ALA A 119 -1.54 16.73 11.22
N ASN A 120 -0.39 16.08 11.13
CA ASN A 120 0.93 16.73 11.12
C ASN A 120 1.77 16.13 10.00
N PHE A 121 1.28 16.34 8.77
CA PHE A 121 1.87 15.73 7.58
C PHE A 121 3.32 16.14 7.37
N ARG A 122 4.18 15.14 7.16
CA ARG A 122 5.59 15.28 6.81
C ARG A 122 6.00 14.27 5.74
N PHE A 123 7.02 14.60 4.98
CA PHE A 123 7.60 13.68 4.00
C PHE A 123 8.63 12.75 4.66
N VAL A 124 8.69 11.50 4.20
CA VAL A 124 9.72 10.51 4.60
C VAL A 124 11.07 10.82 3.94
N GLN A 125 11.02 11.38 2.74
CA GLN A 125 12.19 11.86 1.99
C GLN A 125 12.31 13.38 2.23
N GLU A 126 13.47 13.82 2.69
CA GLU A 126 13.73 15.24 2.98
C GLU A 126 14.42 15.94 1.81
N ASP A 127 14.22 17.25 1.73
CA ASP A 127 14.95 18.08 0.77
C ASP A 127 16.43 18.15 1.19
N GLY A 128 17.33 18.13 0.22
CA GLY A 128 18.77 18.12 0.46
C GLY A 128 19.39 16.72 0.60
N GLN A 129 18.59 15.66 0.75
CA GLN A 129 19.11 14.30 0.67
C GLN A 129 19.52 13.94 -0.76
N SER A 130 20.60 13.16 -0.91
CA SER A 130 20.95 12.50 -2.16
C SER A 130 19.88 11.48 -2.59
N LEU A 131 19.85 11.10 -3.86
CA LEU A 131 18.94 10.05 -4.36
C LEU A 131 19.11 8.74 -3.58
N LYS A 132 20.35 8.38 -3.24
CA LYS A 132 20.64 7.19 -2.45
C LYS A 132 20.06 7.27 -1.05
N GLU A 133 20.23 8.37 -0.34
CA GLU A 133 19.67 8.58 0.99
C GLU A 133 18.14 8.56 0.99
N LYS A 134 17.50 9.15 -0.03
CA LYS A 134 16.04 9.08 -0.22
C LYS A 134 15.55 7.64 -0.38
N ILE A 135 16.25 6.84 -1.20
CA ILE A 135 15.94 5.40 -1.39
C ILE A 135 16.07 4.65 -0.06
N GLU A 136 17.18 4.86 0.66
CA GLU A 136 17.41 4.24 1.96
C GLU A 136 16.37 4.65 3.01
N ALA A 137 15.95 5.91 3.02
CA ALA A 137 14.91 6.38 3.93
C ALA A 137 13.58 5.65 3.71
N VAL A 138 13.14 5.51 2.46
CA VAL A 138 11.92 4.76 2.13
C VAL A 138 12.08 3.28 2.45
N ALA A 139 13.19 2.66 2.04
CA ALA A 139 13.42 1.23 2.27
C ALA A 139 13.44 0.87 3.76
N LYS A 140 14.10 1.67 4.59
CA LYS A 140 14.23 1.42 6.04
C LYS A 140 12.97 1.81 6.80
N LYS A 141 12.46 3.02 6.63
CA LYS A 141 11.31 3.51 7.40
C LYS A 141 9.99 2.85 6.99
N ILE A 142 9.73 2.77 5.67
CA ILE A 142 8.44 2.29 5.15
C ILE A 142 8.42 0.78 4.98
N TYR A 143 9.44 0.18 4.36
CA TYR A 143 9.44 -1.27 4.14
C TYR A 143 10.04 -2.06 5.29
N GLY A 144 10.87 -1.45 6.14
CA GLY A 144 11.50 -2.12 7.28
C GLY A 144 12.73 -2.93 6.89
N ALA A 145 13.37 -2.61 5.74
CA ALA A 145 14.61 -3.23 5.35
C ALA A 145 15.75 -2.89 6.34
N SER A 146 16.55 -3.88 6.70
CA SER A 146 17.74 -3.69 7.53
C SER A 146 18.89 -3.11 6.71
N LYS A 147 18.96 -3.46 5.42
CA LYS A 147 20.03 -3.06 4.50
C LYS A 147 19.47 -2.79 3.11
N VAL A 148 20.12 -1.88 2.39
CA VAL A 148 19.84 -1.60 0.97
C VAL A 148 21.11 -1.81 0.18
N SER A 149 21.05 -2.62 -0.85
CA SER A 149 22.13 -2.80 -1.82
C SER A 149 21.75 -2.23 -3.18
N PHE A 150 22.77 -1.87 -3.93
CA PHE A 150 22.62 -1.27 -5.25
C PHE A 150 23.43 -2.08 -6.27
N SER A 151 22.80 -2.46 -7.36
CA SER A 151 23.53 -3.06 -8.47
C SER A 151 24.58 -2.09 -9.04
N PRO A 152 25.64 -2.58 -9.71
CA PRO A 152 26.59 -1.71 -10.38
C PRO A 152 25.92 -0.75 -11.38
N LYS A 153 24.84 -1.22 -12.06
CA LYS A 153 24.07 -0.41 -12.98
C LYS A 153 23.34 0.71 -12.24
N ALA A 154 22.58 0.37 -11.17
CA ALA A 154 21.86 1.34 -10.37
C ALA A 154 22.77 2.41 -9.77
N THR A 155 23.96 2.01 -9.27
CA THR A 155 24.96 2.94 -8.73
C THR A 155 25.42 3.95 -9.77
N LYS A 156 25.71 3.48 -10.98
CA LYS A 156 26.12 4.32 -12.09
C LYS A 156 25.04 5.31 -12.55
N GLU A 157 23.79 4.82 -12.65
CA GLU A 157 22.68 5.68 -13.06
C GLU A 157 22.35 6.74 -11.98
N LEU A 158 22.40 6.40 -10.70
CA LEU A 158 22.22 7.36 -9.61
C LEU A 158 23.23 8.49 -9.68
N GLN A 159 24.52 8.16 -9.82
CA GLN A 159 25.57 9.16 -9.96
C GLN A 159 25.34 10.07 -11.17
N LYS A 160 25.04 9.49 -12.33
CA LYS A 160 24.73 10.21 -13.56
C LYS A 160 23.55 11.16 -13.39
N TYR A 161 22.48 10.73 -12.72
CA TYR A 161 21.31 11.58 -12.50
C TYR A 161 21.58 12.73 -11.53
N GLU A 162 22.43 12.53 -10.53
CA GLU A 162 22.89 13.62 -9.66
C GLU A 162 23.75 14.64 -10.42
N GLU A 163 24.69 14.18 -11.27
CA GLU A 163 25.51 15.04 -12.14
C GLU A 163 24.66 15.83 -13.15
N LEU A 164 23.54 15.26 -13.63
CA LEU A 164 22.60 15.93 -14.53
C LEU A 164 21.61 16.88 -13.80
N GLY A 165 21.73 17.04 -12.48
CA GLY A 165 20.90 17.97 -11.69
C GLY A 165 19.57 17.38 -11.20
N PHE A 166 19.32 16.08 -11.33
CA PHE A 166 18.11 15.42 -10.86
C PHE A 166 18.17 14.98 -9.39
N GLY A 167 19.25 15.27 -8.66
CA GLY A 167 19.41 14.93 -7.25
C GLY A 167 18.31 15.47 -6.33
N GLY A 168 17.70 16.62 -6.69
CA GLY A 168 16.57 17.20 -5.98
C GLY A 168 15.24 16.44 -6.14
N PHE A 169 15.11 15.53 -7.11
CA PHE A 169 13.86 14.83 -7.38
C PHE A 169 13.50 13.84 -6.26
N PRO A 170 12.21 13.69 -5.92
CA PRO A 170 11.75 12.62 -5.05
C PRO A 170 11.91 11.25 -5.74
N VAL A 171 12.08 10.19 -4.95
CA VAL A 171 12.14 8.82 -5.45
C VAL A 171 10.78 8.14 -5.35
N CYS A 172 10.46 7.33 -6.36
CA CYS A 172 9.29 6.46 -6.42
C CYS A 172 9.75 5.01 -6.46
N MET A 173 9.55 4.27 -5.38
CA MET A 173 9.97 2.88 -5.28
C MET A 173 8.97 1.97 -5.98
N ALA A 174 9.43 1.20 -6.96
CA ALA A 174 8.67 0.17 -7.63
C ALA A 174 9.17 -1.21 -7.18
N LYS A 175 8.30 -1.97 -6.52
CA LYS A 175 8.56 -3.31 -5.99
C LYS A 175 7.33 -4.20 -6.07
N THR A 176 7.48 -5.49 -5.77
CA THR A 176 6.34 -6.41 -5.72
C THR A 176 5.24 -5.91 -4.79
N GLN A 177 3.98 -6.08 -5.17
CA GLN A 177 2.80 -5.75 -4.35
C GLN A 177 2.51 -6.82 -3.28
N TYR A 178 3.13 -7.98 -3.33
CA TYR A 178 2.81 -9.11 -2.44
C TYR A 178 3.59 -9.11 -1.13
N SER A 179 4.62 -8.30 -1.00
CA SER A 179 5.47 -8.25 0.19
C SER A 179 5.96 -6.83 0.46
N LEU A 180 6.31 -6.53 1.70
CA LEU A 180 7.09 -5.34 2.07
C LEU A 180 8.56 -5.45 1.65
N SER A 181 9.09 -6.68 1.43
CA SER A 181 10.41 -6.90 0.82
C SER A 181 10.33 -6.94 -0.71
N ASP A 182 11.46 -7.11 -1.38
CA ASP A 182 11.54 -7.37 -2.82
C ASP A 182 11.29 -8.86 -3.20
N ASP A 183 11.17 -9.74 -2.21
CA ASP A 183 10.78 -11.14 -2.39
C ASP A 183 9.26 -11.31 -2.15
N PRO A 184 8.47 -11.67 -3.18
CA PRO A 184 7.02 -11.83 -3.07
C PRO A 184 6.57 -12.97 -2.14
N LYS A 185 7.50 -13.86 -1.75
CA LYS A 185 7.21 -15.00 -0.86
C LYS A 185 7.30 -14.63 0.62
N LYS A 186 7.94 -13.50 0.95
CA LYS A 186 8.06 -13.03 2.35
C LYS A 186 6.80 -12.26 2.74
N LEU A 187 5.77 -12.98 3.18
CA LEU A 187 4.47 -12.43 3.55
C LEU A 187 4.47 -11.75 4.93
N GLY A 188 3.37 -11.06 5.25
CA GLY A 188 3.17 -10.42 6.54
C GLY A 188 4.07 -9.20 6.75
N ARG A 189 4.92 -9.26 7.75
CA ARG A 189 5.88 -8.22 8.12
C ARG A 189 7.30 -8.80 8.13
N PRO A 190 7.98 -8.92 6.97
CA PRO A 190 9.36 -9.38 6.92
C PRO A 190 10.28 -8.47 7.73
N ARG A 191 11.28 -9.07 8.39
CA ARG A 191 12.31 -8.40 9.17
C ARG A 191 13.69 -8.85 8.71
N ASP A 192 14.72 -8.09 9.04
CA ASP A 192 16.13 -8.42 8.80
C ASP A 192 16.43 -8.80 7.34
N PHE A 193 15.75 -8.14 6.40
CA PHE A 193 15.95 -8.37 4.99
C PHE A 193 16.75 -7.24 4.32
N GLU A 194 17.48 -7.59 3.30
CA GLU A 194 18.16 -6.66 2.39
C GLU A 194 17.24 -6.36 1.22
N LEU A 195 17.07 -5.08 0.89
CA LEU A 195 16.36 -4.63 -0.31
C LEU A 195 17.38 -4.34 -1.41
N THR A 196 17.23 -4.96 -2.59
CA THR A 196 18.16 -4.77 -3.70
C THR A 196 17.58 -3.83 -4.76
N VAL A 197 18.23 -2.69 -4.95
CA VAL A 197 17.93 -1.77 -6.05
C VAL A 197 18.64 -2.29 -7.31
N ARG A 198 17.84 -2.76 -8.28
CA ARG A 198 18.33 -3.33 -9.53
C ARG A 198 18.61 -2.28 -10.59
N ASP A 199 17.72 -1.29 -10.69
CA ASP A 199 17.77 -0.26 -11.72
C ASP A 199 17.11 1.03 -11.26
N VAL A 200 17.45 2.14 -11.91
CA VAL A 200 16.86 3.46 -11.63
C VAL A 200 16.61 4.17 -12.94
N ASN A 201 15.46 4.82 -13.06
CA ASN A 201 15.07 5.56 -14.24
C ASN A 201 14.51 6.94 -13.87
N VAL A 202 14.96 7.99 -14.53
CA VAL A 202 14.42 9.33 -14.33
C VAL A 202 13.19 9.55 -15.21
N SER A 203 12.11 10.02 -14.58
CA SER A 203 10.91 10.52 -15.26
C SER A 203 10.96 12.05 -15.25
N ALA A 204 11.82 12.63 -16.10
CA ALA A 204 12.13 14.06 -16.06
C ALA A 204 10.90 14.96 -16.21
N GLY A 205 10.01 14.64 -17.15
CA GLY A 205 8.77 15.40 -17.35
C GLY A 205 7.77 15.31 -16.22
N ALA A 206 7.85 14.27 -15.38
CA ALA A 206 6.99 14.07 -14.21
C ALA A 206 7.67 14.48 -12.88
N GLY A 207 8.98 14.79 -12.91
CA GLY A 207 9.74 15.32 -11.78
C GLY A 207 10.02 14.31 -10.67
N PHE A 208 10.30 13.03 -11.01
CA PHE A 208 10.71 12.03 -10.02
C PHE A 208 11.60 10.95 -10.63
N VAL A 209 12.30 10.23 -9.75
CA VAL A 209 13.14 9.08 -10.09
C VAL A 209 12.43 7.79 -9.71
N VAL A 210 12.28 6.87 -10.68
CA VAL A 210 11.72 5.53 -10.45
C VAL A 210 12.85 4.58 -10.06
N VAL A 211 12.65 3.86 -8.96
CA VAL A 211 13.63 2.90 -8.41
C VAL A 211 13.03 1.50 -8.50
N LEU A 212 13.68 0.63 -9.27
CA LEU A 212 13.23 -0.74 -9.50
C LEU A 212 13.92 -1.70 -8.53
N THR A 213 13.14 -2.41 -7.73
CA THR A 213 13.64 -3.43 -6.79
C THR A 213 13.07 -4.80 -7.16
N GLY A 214 13.95 -5.80 -7.27
CA GLY A 214 13.52 -7.14 -7.68
C GLY A 214 13.01 -7.19 -9.13
N ASP A 215 12.25 -8.23 -9.47
CA ASP A 215 11.62 -8.40 -10.78
C ASP A 215 10.24 -7.77 -10.81
N ILE A 216 10.10 -6.68 -11.55
CA ILE A 216 8.85 -5.94 -11.67
C ILE A 216 8.40 -5.94 -13.12
N MET A 217 7.16 -6.32 -13.33
CA MET A 217 6.48 -6.12 -14.60
C MET A 217 6.00 -4.66 -14.66
N THR A 218 6.62 -3.88 -15.54
CA THR A 218 6.18 -2.52 -15.84
C THR A 218 5.03 -2.60 -16.82
N LEU A 219 3.81 -2.30 -16.42
CA LEU A 219 2.59 -2.30 -17.21
C LEU A 219 2.35 -3.63 -17.98
N PRO A 220 1.41 -4.47 -17.53
CA PRO A 220 0.94 -5.55 -18.38
C PRO A 220 0.37 -4.96 -19.67
N GLY A 221 0.79 -5.48 -20.82
CA GLY A 221 0.21 -5.11 -22.10
C GLY A 221 -1.29 -5.38 -22.08
N LEU A 222 -2.08 -4.47 -22.62
CA LEU A 222 -3.50 -4.73 -22.84
C LEU A 222 -3.64 -5.87 -23.86
N PRO A 223 -4.56 -6.83 -23.63
CA PRO A 223 -4.82 -7.89 -24.63
C PRO A 223 -5.34 -7.27 -25.93
N LYS A 224 -5.07 -7.91 -27.06
CA LYS A 224 -5.57 -7.46 -28.39
C LYS A 224 -7.09 -7.30 -28.41
N ARG A 225 -7.80 -8.13 -27.65
CA ARG A 225 -9.24 -8.01 -27.41
C ARG A 225 -9.42 -7.61 -25.93
N PRO A 226 -9.81 -6.37 -25.63
CA PRO A 226 -10.09 -5.92 -24.27
C PRO A 226 -11.26 -6.70 -23.65
N ALA A 227 -11.18 -7.02 -22.35
CA ALA A 227 -12.30 -7.66 -21.62
C ALA A 227 -13.61 -6.84 -21.70
N ALA A 228 -13.48 -5.52 -21.80
CA ALA A 228 -14.62 -4.61 -21.93
C ALA A 228 -15.51 -4.89 -23.18
N VAL A 229 -15.00 -5.56 -24.20
CA VAL A 229 -15.79 -5.93 -25.39
C VAL A 229 -16.87 -6.98 -25.07
N ASP A 230 -16.65 -7.78 -24.03
CA ASP A 230 -17.54 -8.86 -23.62
C ASP A 230 -18.45 -8.45 -22.44
N ILE A 231 -18.27 -7.23 -21.90
CA ILE A 231 -19.11 -6.70 -20.82
C ILE A 231 -20.39 -6.12 -21.43
N ASP A 232 -21.53 -6.63 -21.02
CA ASP A 232 -22.85 -6.17 -21.47
C ASP A 232 -23.89 -6.26 -20.37
N LEU A 233 -25.07 -5.67 -20.63
CA LEU A 233 -26.23 -5.74 -19.75
C LEU A 233 -27.31 -6.59 -20.44
N VAL A 234 -27.49 -7.83 -19.96
CA VAL A 234 -28.50 -8.77 -20.48
C VAL A 234 -29.56 -8.98 -19.42
N ASP A 235 -30.81 -8.70 -19.75
CA ASP A 235 -31.98 -8.81 -18.82
C ASP A 235 -31.75 -8.12 -17.47
N GLY A 236 -31.12 -6.94 -17.49
CA GLY A 236 -30.80 -6.16 -16.29
C GLY A 236 -29.66 -6.72 -15.45
N LYS A 237 -28.94 -7.72 -15.92
CA LYS A 237 -27.75 -8.31 -15.28
C LYS A 237 -26.49 -7.99 -16.06
N ILE A 238 -25.44 -7.60 -15.35
CA ILE A 238 -24.12 -7.41 -15.95
C ILE A 238 -23.52 -8.78 -16.26
N VAL A 239 -23.10 -9.00 -17.50
CA VAL A 239 -22.40 -10.21 -17.97
C VAL A 239 -21.00 -9.85 -18.46
N GLY A 240 -20.09 -10.83 -18.52
CA GLY A 240 -18.74 -10.67 -19.08
C GLY A 240 -17.74 -9.96 -18.16
N LEU A 241 -18.05 -9.74 -16.87
CA LEU A 241 -17.10 -9.17 -15.91
C LEU A 241 -16.05 -10.19 -15.43
N PHE A 242 -16.41 -11.51 -15.43
CA PHE A 242 -15.56 -12.62 -14.97
C PHE A 242 -15.81 -13.85 -15.84
#